data_554444f6143cd5dae0b80bd90f6bde7b
#
_entry.id   554444f6143cd5dae0b80bd90f6bde7b
#
_cell.length_a   1.000
_cell.length_b   1.000
_cell.length_c   1.000
_cell.angle_alpha   90.00
_cell.angle_beta   90.00
_cell.angle_gamma   90.00
#
_symmetry.space_group_name_H-M   'P 1'
#
loop_
_entity.id
_entity.type
_entity.pdbx_description
1 polymer ?
#
loop_
_entity_poly.entity_id
_entity_poly.type
_entity_poly.pdbx_seq_one_letter_code
_entity_poly.pdbx_strand_id
1 'polypeptide(L)'
;NFFTDVHAEDYYYDAVLWAAQEGVTGGTSDTLFAPNAGCTRAQAVTFLWRAAGSPEPKTLSSFADVPADAYYAKAVAWAVENGITKGVSGTLFAPNATCTRAQIVTFLWRAQQSPASGGENPFTDVPAAAYYYNAVLWAVENDVAKGVSETAFAPNDNCTRAQIVTMIYRCRK
;
A
#
# COMPACT_ATOMS: atom_id res chain seq x y z
N ASN A 1 10.95 20.27 -3.78
CA ASN A 1 11.48 18.93 -3.91
C ASN A 1 12.95 18.88 -3.53
N PHE A 2 13.31 18.05 -2.59
CA PHE A 2 14.70 17.83 -2.15
C PHE A 2 15.24 16.46 -2.56
N PHE A 3 14.40 15.60 -3.13
CA PHE A 3 14.84 14.30 -3.67
C PHE A 3 15.45 14.47 -5.06
N THR A 4 16.67 14.03 -5.20
CA THR A 4 17.43 14.15 -6.47
C THR A 4 17.04 13.09 -7.51
N ASP A 5 16.33 12.06 -7.08
CA ASP A 5 15.85 10.95 -7.92
C ASP A 5 14.32 11.03 -8.22
N VAL A 6 13.73 12.21 -8.02
CA VAL A 6 12.31 12.47 -8.30
C VAL A 6 12.21 13.75 -9.13
N HIS A 7 11.74 13.64 -10.38
CA HIS A 7 11.73 14.71 -11.36
C HIS A 7 10.30 15.13 -11.70
N ALA A 8 10.15 16.38 -12.15
CA ALA A 8 8.84 16.97 -12.38
C ALA A 8 8.00 16.26 -13.46
N GLU A 9 8.66 15.55 -14.38
CA GLU A 9 8.02 14.76 -15.43
C GLU A 9 7.58 13.36 -14.98
N ASP A 10 7.98 12.93 -13.78
CA ASP A 10 7.63 11.60 -13.27
C ASP A 10 6.15 11.54 -12.90
N TYR A 11 5.47 10.44 -13.25
CA TYR A 11 4.04 10.26 -12.92
C TYR A 11 3.76 10.30 -11.42
N TYR A 12 4.77 10.00 -10.62
CA TYR A 12 4.68 9.96 -9.16
C TYR A 12 5.13 11.25 -8.47
N TYR A 13 5.52 12.27 -9.22
CA TYR A 13 6.11 13.51 -8.68
C TYR A 13 5.24 14.14 -7.58
N ASP A 14 4.00 14.45 -7.92
CA ASP A 14 3.07 15.08 -6.98
C ASP A 14 2.78 14.20 -5.76
N ALA A 15 2.68 12.88 -5.99
CA ALA A 15 2.43 11.93 -4.91
C ALA A 15 3.60 11.85 -3.93
N VAL A 16 4.83 11.84 -4.43
CA VAL A 16 6.03 11.82 -3.58
C VAL A 16 6.19 13.13 -2.80
N LEU A 17 5.97 14.28 -3.45
CA LEU A 17 6.03 15.58 -2.77
C LEU A 17 4.98 15.69 -1.67
N TRP A 18 3.74 15.27 -1.96
CA TRP A 18 2.69 15.20 -0.96
C TRP A 18 3.10 14.29 0.21
N ALA A 19 3.61 13.10 -0.09
CA ALA A 19 3.99 12.14 0.94
C ALA A 19 5.13 12.67 1.84
N ALA A 20 6.07 13.41 1.27
CA ALA A 20 7.12 14.06 2.04
C ALA A 20 6.58 15.20 2.90
N GLN A 21 5.69 16.02 2.35
CA GLN A 21 5.07 17.15 3.05
C GLN A 21 4.20 16.70 4.22
N GLU A 22 3.43 15.64 4.03
CA GLU A 22 2.53 15.09 5.05
C GLU A 22 3.24 14.14 6.04
N GLY A 23 4.55 13.95 5.91
CA GLY A 23 5.30 13.06 6.78
C GLY A 23 5.05 11.57 6.57
N VAL A 24 4.47 11.21 5.42
CA VAL A 24 4.24 9.80 5.05
C VAL A 24 5.56 9.10 4.77
N THR A 25 6.50 9.82 4.14
CA THR A 25 7.85 9.32 3.89
C THR A 25 8.90 10.38 4.17
N GLY A 26 10.07 9.94 4.66
CA GLY A 26 11.27 10.77 4.74
C GLY A 26 12.30 10.41 3.67
N GLY A 27 11.94 9.53 2.73
CA GLY A 27 12.89 8.99 1.76
C GLY A 27 13.65 7.77 2.31
N THR A 28 14.61 7.30 1.53
CA THR A 28 15.59 6.28 1.95
C THR A 28 16.87 6.93 2.48
N SER A 29 17.05 8.21 2.15
CA SER A 29 18.04 9.13 2.73
C SER A 29 17.49 10.54 2.63
N ASP A 30 18.26 11.51 3.12
CA ASP A 30 17.87 12.94 3.07
C ASP A 30 17.61 13.45 1.66
N THR A 31 18.20 12.83 0.65
CA THR A 31 18.13 13.29 -0.75
C THR A 31 17.59 12.25 -1.73
N LEU A 32 17.27 11.04 -1.27
CA LEU A 32 16.79 9.96 -2.13
C LEU A 32 15.47 9.39 -1.65
N PHE A 33 14.51 9.28 -2.55
CA PHE A 33 13.25 8.59 -2.33
C PHE A 33 13.33 7.11 -2.73
N ALA A 34 14.16 6.77 -3.69
CA ALA A 34 14.29 5.44 -4.32
C ALA A 34 12.96 4.97 -4.96
N PRO A 35 12.42 5.70 -5.96
CA PRO A 35 11.09 5.44 -6.51
C PRO A 35 10.94 4.05 -7.12
N ASN A 36 12.01 3.53 -7.73
CA ASN A 36 11.99 2.25 -8.43
C ASN A 36 12.37 1.05 -7.55
N ALA A 37 12.72 1.30 -6.29
CA ALA A 37 12.99 0.21 -5.35
C ALA A 37 11.69 -0.54 -5.00
N GLY A 38 11.80 -1.86 -4.78
CA GLY A 38 10.67 -2.66 -4.29
C GLY A 38 10.19 -2.15 -2.93
N CYS A 39 8.88 -2.10 -2.75
CA CYS A 39 8.28 -1.69 -1.49
C CYS A 39 7.92 -2.92 -0.67
N THR A 40 8.44 -3.03 0.56
CA THR A 40 8.10 -4.14 1.44
C THR A 40 6.69 -3.97 2.02
N ARG A 41 6.12 -5.07 2.51
CA ARG A 41 4.83 -5.04 3.22
C ARG A 41 4.90 -4.12 4.44
N ALA A 42 6.00 -4.15 5.19
CA ALA A 42 6.22 -3.26 6.32
C ALA A 42 6.23 -1.79 5.91
N GLN A 43 6.91 -1.45 4.82
CA GLN A 43 6.93 -0.09 4.28
C GLN A 43 5.55 0.37 3.82
N ALA A 44 4.83 -0.48 3.10
CA ALA A 44 3.49 -0.16 2.60
C ALA A 44 2.51 0.15 3.74
N VAL A 45 2.48 -0.70 4.76
CA VAL A 45 1.61 -0.50 5.94
C VAL A 45 2.03 0.74 6.72
N THR A 46 3.33 1.01 6.82
CA THR A 46 3.85 2.20 7.50
C THR A 46 3.46 3.48 6.77
N PHE A 47 3.52 3.49 5.44
CA PHE A 47 3.04 4.63 4.64
C PHE A 47 1.54 4.88 4.86
N LEU A 48 0.73 3.82 4.85
CA LEU A 48 -0.71 3.92 5.14
C LEU A 48 -0.97 4.48 6.54
N TRP A 49 -0.30 3.96 7.53
CA TRP A 49 -0.42 4.39 8.92
C TRP A 49 -0.08 5.87 9.10
N ARG A 50 1.03 6.30 8.50
CA ARG A 50 1.44 7.71 8.51
C ARG A 50 0.46 8.60 7.76
N ALA A 51 -0.05 8.15 6.63
CA ALA A 51 -1.09 8.88 5.88
C ALA A 51 -2.38 9.05 6.69
N ALA A 52 -2.67 8.12 7.61
CA ALA A 52 -3.80 8.20 8.53
C ALA A 52 -3.53 9.06 9.77
N GLY A 53 -2.34 9.69 9.87
CA GLY A 53 -1.96 10.53 11.00
C GLY A 53 -1.26 9.79 12.13
N SER A 54 -0.71 8.62 11.86
CA SER A 54 0.02 7.77 12.81
C SER A 54 -0.76 7.49 14.11
N PRO A 55 -2.01 7.02 14.03
CA PRO A 55 -2.80 6.77 15.22
C PRO A 55 -2.17 5.69 16.11
N GLU A 56 -2.18 5.92 17.41
CA GLU A 56 -1.60 4.99 18.36
C GLU A 56 -2.45 3.73 18.47
N PRO A 57 -1.89 2.52 18.24
CA PRO A 57 -2.64 1.29 18.42
C PRO A 57 -2.88 0.98 19.90
N LYS A 58 -3.94 0.26 20.21
CA LYS A 58 -4.27 -0.12 21.60
C LYS A 58 -3.28 -1.13 22.15
N THR A 59 -2.88 -2.11 21.32
CA THR A 59 -1.90 -3.15 21.69
C THR A 59 -1.03 -3.44 20.48
N LEU A 60 0.18 -3.93 20.73
CA LEU A 60 1.03 -4.44 19.65
C LEU A 60 0.50 -5.80 19.14
N SER A 61 0.81 -6.11 17.89
CA SER A 61 0.41 -7.39 17.28
C SER A 61 1.21 -8.56 17.86
N SER A 62 0.65 -9.76 17.75
CA SER A 62 1.28 -11.00 18.22
C SER A 62 2.05 -11.74 17.13
N PHE A 63 2.32 -11.13 15.99
CA PHE A 63 3.10 -11.75 14.90
C PHE A 63 4.52 -12.03 15.34
N ALA A 64 4.97 -13.28 15.15
CA ALA A 64 6.30 -13.72 15.56
C ALA A 64 7.43 -12.98 14.84
N ASP A 65 7.17 -12.49 13.62
CA ASP A 65 8.13 -11.79 12.78
C ASP A 65 8.01 -10.26 12.84
N VAL A 66 7.27 -9.73 13.82
CA VAL A 66 7.14 -8.28 14.06
C VAL A 66 7.65 -7.96 15.47
N PRO A 67 8.96 -7.64 15.61
CA PRO A 67 9.50 -7.23 16.91
C PRO A 67 8.85 -5.95 17.42
N ALA A 68 8.67 -5.85 18.74
CA ALA A 68 8.03 -4.69 19.37
C ALA A 68 8.77 -3.37 19.14
N ASP A 69 10.08 -3.42 18.92
CA ASP A 69 10.94 -2.27 18.66
C ASP A 69 11.14 -1.96 17.17
N ALA A 70 10.52 -2.73 16.26
CA ALA A 70 10.60 -2.46 14.83
C ALA A 70 9.90 -1.14 14.49
N TYR A 71 10.44 -0.39 13.50
CA TYR A 71 9.84 0.89 13.07
C TYR A 71 8.39 0.74 12.62
N TYR A 72 8.02 -0.44 12.13
CA TYR A 72 6.70 -0.75 11.60
C TYR A 72 5.76 -1.42 12.62
N ALA A 73 6.22 -1.65 13.86
CA ALA A 73 5.43 -2.40 14.84
C ALA A 73 4.07 -1.76 15.13
N LYS A 74 4.04 -0.45 15.33
CA LYS A 74 2.79 0.30 15.55
C LYS A 74 1.90 0.32 14.30
N ALA A 75 2.49 0.48 13.13
CA ALA A 75 1.75 0.49 11.86
C ALA A 75 1.06 -0.87 11.62
N VAL A 76 1.77 -1.97 11.86
CA VAL A 76 1.21 -3.32 11.74
C VAL A 76 0.08 -3.53 12.74
N ALA A 77 0.27 -3.15 14.00
CA ALA A 77 -0.75 -3.26 15.04
C ALA A 77 -2.01 -2.46 14.68
N TRP A 78 -1.84 -1.22 14.24
CA TRP A 78 -2.94 -0.38 13.76
C TRP A 78 -3.69 -1.03 12.58
N ALA A 79 -2.95 -1.58 11.62
CA ALA A 79 -3.55 -2.24 10.46
C ALA A 79 -4.37 -3.48 10.84
N VAL A 80 -3.90 -4.25 11.82
CA VAL A 80 -4.65 -5.39 12.37
C VAL A 80 -5.93 -4.93 13.07
N GLU A 81 -5.83 -3.92 13.95
CA GLU A 81 -6.98 -3.39 14.69
C GLU A 81 -8.07 -2.83 13.76
N ASN A 82 -7.68 -2.28 12.63
CA ASN A 82 -8.61 -1.69 11.66
C ASN A 82 -9.03 -2.67 10.54
N GLY A 83 -8.68 -3.94 10.67
CA GLY A 83 -9.07 -4.96 9.69
C GLY A 83 -8.39 -4.83 8.33
N ILE A 84 -7.31 -4.06 8.23
CA ILE A 84 -6.58 -3.81 6.98
C ILE A 84 -5.75 -5.04 6.60
N THR A 85 -5.16 -5.70 7.58
CA THR A 85 -4.38 -6.92 7.38
C THR A 85 -4.72 -7.97 8.44
N LYS A 86 -4.56 -9.24 8.05
CA LYS A 86 -4.63 -10.40 8.95
C LYS A 86 -3.29 -11.14 9.00
N GLY A 87 -2.27 -10.59 8.34
CA GLY A 87 -1.01 -11.27 8.11
C GLY A 87 -1.07 -12.21 6.91
N VAL A 88 0.04 -12.88 6.64
CA VAL A 88 0.12 -13.95 5.63
C VAL A 88 -0.29 -15.30 6.23
N SER A 89 -0.27 -15.40 7.55
CA SER A 89 -0.81 -16.52 8.34
C SER A 89 -1.28 -15.99 9.70
N GLY A 90 -1.80 -16.85 10.56
CA GLY A 90 -2.19 -16.47 11.92
C GLY A 90 -1.04 -15.98 12.80
N THR A 91 0.21 -16.32 12.45
CA THR A 91 1.41 -16.03 13.26
C THR A 91 2.44 -15.17 12.56
N LEU A 92 2.32 -14.92 11.25
CA LEU A 92 3.32 -14.21 10.45
C LEU A 92 2.69 -13.07 9.65
N PHE A 93 3.35 -11.92 9.67
CA PHE A 93 3.01 -10.75 8.85
C PHE A 93 3.82 -10.70 7.55
N ALA A 94 5.02 -11.25 7.53
CA ALA A 94 6.01 -11.17 6.45
C ALA A 94 6.41 -9.72 6.14
N PRO A 95 7.00 -8.98 7.11
CA PRO A 95 7.30 -7.55 6.96
C PRO A 95 8.29 -7.25 5.83
N ASN A 96 9.25 -8.15 5.58
CA ASN A 96 10.31 -7.95 4.60
C ASN A 96 9.95 -8.47 3.20
N ALA A 97 8.83 -9.14 3.04
CA ALA A 97 8.35 -9.55 1.72
C ALA A 97 7.92 -8.31 0.91
N THR A 98 8.17 -8.32 -0.40
CA THR A 98 7.72 -7.24 -1.28
C THR A 98 6.21 -7.24 -1.36
N CYS A 99 5.59 -6.06 -1.26
CA CYS A 99 4.15 -5.87 -1.38
C CYS A 99 3.73 -6.03 -2.84
N THR A 100 2.75 -6.89 -3.09
CA THR A 100 2.19 -7.08 -4.44
C THR A 100 1.10 -6.07 -4.74
N ARG A 101 0.75 -5.94 -6.03
CA ARG A 101 -0.36 -5.10 -6.49
C ARG A 101 -1.68 -5.50 -5.82
N ALA A 102 -1.96 -6.82 -5.74
CA ALA A 102 -3.14 -7.34 -5.04
C ALA A 102 -3.14 -6.95 -3.56
N GLN A 103 -2.01 -7.03 -2.90
CA GLN A 103 -1.90 -6.71 -1.47
C GLN A 103 -2.15 -5.23 -1.20
N ILE A 104 -1.53 -4.32 -1.95
CA ILE A 104 -1.71 -2.88 -1.69
C ILE A 104 -3.15 -2.44 -1.97
N VAL A 105 -3.77 -2.85 -3.07
CA VAL A 105 -5.15 -2.45 -3.34
C VAL A 105 -6.11 -3.03 -2.30
N THR A 106 -5.81 -4.22 -1.76
CA THR A 106 -6.60 -4.82 -0.69
C THR A 106 -6.43 -4.05 0.63
N PHE A 107 -5.22 -3.64 0.98
CA PHE A 107 -4.99 -2.78 2.15
C PHE A 107 -5.76 -1.47 2.04
N LEU A 108 -5.69 -0.81 0.89
CA LEU A 108 -6.39 0.46 0.65
C LEU A 108 -7.90 0.29 0.71
N TRP A 109 -8.42 -0.74 0.07
CA TRP A 109 -9.85 -1.06 0.08
C TRP A 109 -10.37 -1.31 1.50
N ARG A 110 -9.65 -2.10 2.27
CA ARG A 110 -10.00 -2.37 3.68
C ARG A 110 -9.87 -1.12 4.55
N ALA A 111 -8.88 -0.27 4.30
CA ALA A 111 -8.75 1.02 5.00
C ALA A 111 -9.95 1.95 4.75
N GLN A 112 -10.63 1.80 3.62
CA GLN A 112 -11.87 2.50 3.27
C GLN A 112 -13.13 1.73 3.72
N GLN A 113 -12.98 0.74 4.61
CA GLN A 113 -14.06 -0.09 5.13
C GLN A 113 -14.73 -0.98 4.07
N SER A 114 -13.94 -1.46 3.13
CA SER A 114 -14.35 -2.45 2.13
C SER A 114 -15.61 -2.06 1.34
N PRO A 115 -15.65 -0.87 0.70
CA PRO A 115 -16.83 -0.44 -0.02
C PRO A 115 -17.16 -1.38 -1.17
N ALA A 116 -18.45 -1.52 -1.47
CA ALA A 116 -18.91 -2.31 -2.60
C ALA A 116 -18.47 -1.65 -3.92
N SER A 117 -18.13 -2.47 -4.92
CA SER A 117 -17.93 -2.02 -6.30
C SER A 117 -19.03 -2.58 -7.18
N GLY A 118 -19.52 -1.78 -8.14
CA GLY A 118 -20.58 -2.18 -9.04
C GLY A 118 -20.11 -2.54 -10.45
N GLY A 119 -18.80 -2.44 -10.71
CA GLY A 119 -18.23 -2.63 -12.02
C GLY A 119 -18.08 -4.09 -12.43
N GLU A 120 -18.00 -4.32 -13.74
CA GLU A 120 -17.66 -5.61 -14.31
C GLU A 120 -16.14 -5.82 -14.24
N ASN A 121 -15.72 -7.08 -14.14
CA ASN A 121 -14.31 -7.44 -14.13
C ASN A 121 -13.80 -7.65 -15.58
N PRO A 122 -12.96 -6.73 -16.11
CA PRO A 122 -12.38 -6.91 -17.43
C PRO A 122 -11.13 -7.81 -17.41
N PHE A 123 -10.62 -8.18 -16.24
CA PHE A 123 -9.31 -8.82 -16.11
C PHE A 123 -9.43 -10.34 -16.10
N THR A 124 -8.63 -10.99 -16.93
CA THR A 124 -8.58 -12.45 -17.02
C THR A 124 -7.76 -13.07 -15.90
N ASP A 125 -6.88 -12.28 -15.24
CA ASP A 125 -5.99 -12.72 -14.18
C ASP A 125 -6.50 -12.35 -12.75
N VAL A 126 -7.76 -11.94 -12.63
CA VAL A 126 -8.41 -11.63 -11.36
C VAL A 126 -9.63 -12.54 -11.21
N PRO A 127 -9.44 -13.75 -10.62
CA PRO A 127 -10.55 -14.68 -10.46
C PRO A 127 -11.55 -14.21 -9.39
N ALA A 128 -12.83 -14.53 -9.59
CA ALA A 128 -13.91 -14.12 -8.69
C ALA A 128 -13.74 -14.63 -7.26
N ALA A 129 -13.06 -15.77 -7.07
CA ALA A 129 -12.80 -16.35 -5.74
C ALA A 129 -11.57 -15.76 -5.05
N ALA A 130 -10.79 -14.89 -5.70
CA ALA A 130 -9.59 -14.31 -5.11
C ALA A 130 -9.94 -13.33 -3.98
N TYR A 131 -9.12 -13.31 -2.92
CA TYR A 131 -9.34 -12.39 -1.79
C TYR A 131 -9.33 -10.92 -2.22
N TYR A 132 -8.60 -10.60 -3.29
CA TYR A 132 -8.41 -9.25 -3.81
C TYR A 132 -9.43 -8.87 -4.89
N TYR A 133 -10.37 -9.73 -5.24
CA TYR A 133 -11.31 -9.49 -6.33
C TYR A 133 -12.06 -8.16 -6.19
N ASN A 134 -12.75 -7.97 -5.07
CA ASN A 134 -13.51 -6.75 -4.82
C ASN A 134 -12.61 -5.52 -4.69
N ALA A 135 -11.44 -5.69 -4.09
CA ALA A 135 -10.47 -4.61 -3.92
C ALA A 135 -9.94 -4.10 -5.27
N VAL A 136 -9.65 -5.02 -6.21
CA VAL A 136 -9.20 -4.66 -7.56
C VAL A 136 -10.28 -3.88 -8.31
N LEU A 137 -11.52 -4.36 -8.31
CA LEU A 137 -12.62 -3.67 -8.99
C LEU A 137 -12.86 -2.28 -8.40
N TRP A 138 -12.86 -2.18 -7.07
CA TRP A 138 -12.97 -0.89 -6.38
C TRP A 138 -11.82 0.06 -6.74
N ALA A 139 -10.59 -0.44 -6.77
CA ALA A 139 -9.42 0.40 -7.05
C ALA A 139 -9.45 0.97 -8.48
N VAL A 140 -9.88 0.16 -9.45
CA VAL A 140 -10.01 0.60 -10.85
C VAL A 140 -11.16 1.58 -11.00
N GLU A 141 -12.31 1.30 -10.39
CA GLU A 141 -13.50 2.16 -10.42
C GLU A 141 -13.24 3.55 -9.82
N ASN A 142 -12.37 3.64 -8.81
CA ASN A 142 -12.04 4.88 -8.10
C ASN A 142 -10.71 5.50 -8.56
N ASP A 143 -10.15 5.07 -9.66
CA ASP A 143 -8.88 5.58 -10.23
C ASP A 143 -7.68 5.48 -9.25
N VAL A 144 -7.73 4.57 -8.30
CA VAL A 144 -6.62 4.30 -7.38
C VAL A 144 -5.52 3.52 -8.09
N ALA A 145 -5.92 2.54 -8.90
CA ALA A 145 -5.04 1.73 -9.74
C ALA A 145 -5.66 1.48 -11.09
N LYS A 146 -4.82 1.09 -12.06
CA LYS A 146 -5.25 0.68 -13.39
C LYS A 146 -4.69 -0.71 -13.68
N GLY A 147 -5.29 -1.42 -14.64
CA GLY A 147 -4.68 -2.61 -15.19
C GLY A 147 -3.34 -2.30 -15.86
N VAL A 148 -2.50 -3.31 -16.00
CA VAL A 148 -1.27 -3.21 -16.81
C VAL A 148 -1.60 -3.27 -18.29
N SER A 149 -2.79 -3.79 -18.63
CA SER A 149 -3.42 -3.75 -19.95
C SER A 149 -4.95 -3.74 -19.77
N GLU A 150 -5.68 -3.73 -20.88
CA GLU A 150 -7.16 -3.76 -20.84
C GLU A 150 -7.70 -5.05 -20.18
N THR A 151 -6.95 -6.16 -20.27
CA THR A 151 -7.38 -7.48 -19.81
C THR A 151 -6.54 -8.09 -18.70
N ALA A 152 -5.49 -7.41 -18.24
CA ALA A 152 -4.60 -7.90 -17.19
C ALA A 152 -4.38 -6.84 -16.10
N PHE A 153 -4.54 -7.25 -14.86
CA PHE A 153 -4.25 -6.42 -13.69
C PHE A 153 -2.86 -6.69 -13.11
N ALA A 154 -2.32 -7.87 -13.33
CA ALA A 154 -1.07 -8.35 -12.76
C ALA A 154 -1.07 -8.32 -11.21
N PRO A 155 -2.01 -9.05 -10.56
CA PRO A 155 -2.20 -8.97 -9.11
C PRO A 155 -0.98 -9.42 -8.31
N ASN A 156 -0.18 -10.35 -8.86
CA ASN A 156 0.97 -10.91 -8.16
C ASN A 156 2.29 -10.18 -8.45
N ASP A 157 2.27 -9.16 -9.30
CA ASP A 157 3.45 -8.34 -9.55
C ASP A 157 3.80 -7.51 -8.31
N ASN A 158 5.10 -7.38 -8.06
CA ASN A 158 5.62 -6.56 -6.97
C ASN A 158 5.44 -5.07 -7.29
N CYS A 159 5.19 -4.28 -6.26
CA CYS A 159 5.08 -2.83 -6.37
C CYS A 159 6.38 -2.14 -6.02
N THR A 160 6.67 -1.05 -6.73
CA THR A 160 7.72 -0.11 -6.36
C THR A 160 7.22 0.86 -5.28
N ARG A 161 8.15 1.54 -4.62
CA ARG A 161 7.84 2.60 -3.66
C ARG A 161 7.00 3.71 -4.29
N ALA A 162 7.36 4.12 -5.52
CA ALA A 162 6.60 5.12 -6.27
C ALA A 162 5.15 4.69 -6.55
N GLN A 163 4.95 3.43 -6.94
CA GLN A 163 3.61 2.90 -7.19
C GLN A 163 2.75 2.90 -5.92
N ILE A 164 3.30 2.43 -4.80
CA ILE A 164 2.58 2.40 -3.52
C ILE A 164 2.19 3.81 -3.09
N VAL A 165 3.12 4.75 -3.07
CA VAL A 165 2.85 6.13 -2.66
C VAL A 165 1.82 6.79 -3.59
N THR A 166 1.90 6.51 -4.89
CA THR A 166 0.93 7.05 -5.86
C THR A 166 -0.48 6.52 -5.62
N MET A 167 -0.63 5.23 -5.30
CA MET A 167 -1.94 4.65 -4.97
C MET A 167 -2.52 5.25 -3.68
N ILE A 168 -1.70 5.43 -2.65
CA ILE A 168 -2.11 6.08 -1.41
C ILE A 168 -2.57 7.53 -1.68
N TYR A 169 -1.80 8.26 -2.47
CA TYR A 169 -2.10 9.63 -2.86
C TYR A 169 -3.44 9.75 -3.60
N ARG A 170 -3.70 8.83 -4.53
CA ARG A 170 -4.96 8.79 -5.28
C ARG A 170 -6.14 8.42 -4.40
N CYS A 171 -5.92 7.59 -3.39
CA CYS A 171 -6.98 7.13 -2.48
C CYS A 171 -7.46 8.19 -1.49
N ARG A 172 -6.73 9.29 -1.30
CA ARG A 172 -7.06 10.36 -0.35
C ARG A 172 -8.22 11.27 -0.76
N LYS A 173 -8.72 11.13 -1.98
CA LYS A 173 -9.79 11.96 -2.53
C LYS A 173 -11.15 11.65 -1.89
#